data_2e709fe55391a985fdc0080974375572
#
_entry.id   2e709fe55391a985fdc0080974375572
#
_cell.length_a   1.000
_cell.length_b   1.000
_cell.length_c   1.000
_cell.angle_alpha   90.00
_cell.angle_beta   90.00
_cell.angle_gamma   90.00
#
_symmetry.space_group_name_H-M   'P 1'
#
loop_
_entity.id
_entity.type
_entity.pdbx_description
1 polymer ?
#
loop_
_entity_poly.entity_id
_entity_poly.type
_entity_poly.pdbx_seq_one_letter_code
_entity_poly.pdbx_strand_id
1 'polypeptide(L)'
;MKKQLQKKYIEVILISFATGYEVFHDVHMVRLRDKRSNLLIMVDYMPTLGEMDGELEIVTDSDVRKIEGVKGFYCIKNNVFKILLKEDSEVG
;
A
#
# COMPACT_ATOMS: atom_id res chain seq x y z
N MET A 1 15.08 5.86 30.32
CA MET A 1 14.86 5.58 29.76
C MET A 1 14.90 5.74 28.77
N LYS A 2 14.96 5.68 28.18
CA LYS A 2 14.87 5.79 27.25
C LYS A 2 14.33 5.44 26.40
N LYS A 3 13.82 5.78 25.87
CA LYS A 3 13.18 5.53 25.05
C LYS A 3 13.79 5.35 23.91
N GLN A 4 13.82 4.59 23.30
CA GLN A 4 14.38 4.39 22.28
C GLN A 4 13.63 4.73 21.22
N LEU A 5 14.06 5.34 20.31
CA LEU A 5 13.38 5.59 19.26
C LEU A 5 13.25 4.54 18.42
N GLN A 6 12.18 3.95 18.23
CA GLN A 6 12.02 2.94 17.36
C GLN A 6 11.52 3.47 16.15
N LYS A 7 12.08 3.29 15.02
CA LYS A 7 11.54 3.62 13.78
C LYS A 7 10.43 2.76 13.49
N LYS A 8 9.32 3.27 13.14
CA LYS A 8 8.17 2.50 12.77
C LYS A 8 8.02 2.48 11.29
N TYR A 9 7.54 1.41 10.77
CA TYR A 9 7.34 1.25 9.34
C TYR A 9 5.98 0.63 9.08
N ILE A 10 5.58 0.68 7.84
CA ILE A 10 4.34 0.06 7.39
C ILE A 10 4.73 -1.21 6.67
N GLU A 11 3.92 -2.24 6.82
CA GLU A 11 4.11 -3.44 6.06
C GLU A 11 3.07 -3.42 4.96
N VAL A 12 3.44 -3.69 3.73
CA VAL A 12 2.52 -3.65 2.60
C VAL A 12 2.37 -5.04 2.03
N ILE A 13 1.14 -5.48 1.84
CA ILE A 13 0.85 -6.78 1.28
C ILE A 13 -0.02 -6.61 0.05
N LEU A 14 0.50 -7.00 -1.10
CA LEU A 14 -0.25 -6.95 -2.34
C LEU A 14 -0.75 -8.34 -2.62
N ILE A 15 -2.04 -8.50 -2.83
CA ILE A 15 -2.64 -9.79 -3.07
C ILE A 15 -3.26 -9.80 -4.45
N SER A 16 -2.88 -10.77 -5.27
CA SER A 16 -3.38 -10.86 -6.62
C SER A 16 -3.60 -12.31 -6.98
N PHE A 17 -4.65 -12.63 -7.69
CA PHE A 17 -4.85 -13.99 -8.13
C PHE A 17 -3.81 -14.38 -9.15
N ALA A 18 -3.34 -13.45 -9.92
CA ALA A 18 -2.40 -13.79 -10.99
C ALA A 18 -1.03 -14.10 -10.46
N THR A 19 -0.57 -13.37 -9.46
CA THR A 19 0.80 -13.53 -9.03
C THR A 19 0.94 -13.97 -7.59
N GLY A 20 -0.16 -14.21 -6.91
CA GLY A 20 -0.10 -14.61 -5.51
C GLY A 20 0.01 -13.38 -4.66
N TYR A 21 0.91 -13.35 -3.71
CA TYR A 21 1.02 -12.15 -2.96
C TYR A 21 2.47 -11.78 -2.75
N GLU A 22 2.68 -10.51 -2.49
CA GLU A 22 3.99 -9.97 -2.38
C GLU A 22 4.00 -9.08 -1.15
N VAL A 23 5.02 -9.17 -0.33
CA VAL A 23 5.08 -8.42 0.90
C VAL A 23 6.26 -7.46 0.85
N PHE A 24 6.02 -6.21 1.25
CA PHE A 24 7.07 -5.22 1.32
C PHE A 24 7.22 -4.83 2.77
N HIS A 25 8.43 -4.85 3.27
CA HIS A 25 8.70 -4.50 4.65
C HIS A 25 9.37 -3.14 4.72
N ASP A 26 9.35 -2.55 5.87
CA ASP A 26 10.05 -1.30 6.12
C ASP A 26 9.65 -0.17 5.18
N VAL A 27 8.37 -0.06 4.96
CA VAL A 27 7.83 0.95 4.06
C VAL A 27 7.57 2.23 4.86
N HIS A 28 8.03 3.35 4.33
CA HIS A 28 7.81 4.64 4.96
C HIS A 28 6.43 5.17 4.66
N MET A 29 5.97 5.02 3.46
CA MET A 29 4.66 5.54 3.10
C MET A 29 4.13 4.90 1.86
N VAL A 30 2.85 4.96 1.68
CA VAL A 30 2.17 4.44 0.53
C VAL A 30 1.33 5.57 -0.03
N ARG A 31 1.47 5.85 -1.32
CA ARG A 31 0.68 6.89 -1.94
C ARG A 31 -0.29 6.27 -2.94
N LEU A 32 -1.54 6.61 -2.82
CA LEU A 32 -2.55 6.14 -3.72
C LEU A 32 -3.02 7.32 -4.54
N ARG A 33 -2.83 7.26 -5.85
CA ARG A 33 -3.28 8.32 -6.71
C ARG A 33 -4.40 7.83 -7.55
N ASP A 34 -5.54 8.43 -7.37
CA ASP A 34 -6.72 8.02 -8.04
C ASP A 34 -7.25 9.22 -8.74
N LYS A 35 -8.16 9.07 -9.67
CA LYS A 35 -8.71 10.18 -10.37
C LYS A 35 -9.36 11.14 -9.47
N ARG A 36 -9.93 10.70 -8.39
CA ARG A 36 -10.65 11.57 -7.53
C ARG A 36 -9.90 12.01 -6.33
N SER A 37 -8.82 11.40 -5.97
CA SER A 37 -8.14 11.75 -4.77
C SER A 37 -6.73 11.26 -4.72
N ASN A 38 -5.95 11.84 -3.85
CA ASN A 38 -4.63 11.38 -3.57
C ASN A 38 -4.60 11.13 -2.10
N LEU A 39 -4.15 9.95 -1.71
CA LEU A 39 -4.08 9.58 -0.34
C LEU A 39 -2.66 9.24 0.01
N LEU A 40 -2.16 9.80 1.08
CA LEU A 40 -0.82 9.51 1.51
C LEU A 40 -0.90 8.82 2.85
N ILE A 41 -0.54 7.56 2.89
CA ILE A 41 -0.63 6.76 4.09
C ILE A 41 0.73 6.64 4.73
N MET A 42 0.84 7.09 5.95
CA MET A 42 2.08 7.04 6.66
C MET A 42 1.89 6.23 7.93
N VAL A 43 2.95 6.09 8.69
CA VAL A 43 2.90 5.31 9.90
C VAL A 43 1.83 5.85 10.84
N ASP A 44 1.16 4.96 11.47
CA ASP A 44 0.09 5.27 12.43
C ASP A 44 -1.14 5.92 11.80
N TYR A 45 -1.37 5.63 10.54
CA TYR A 45 -2.53 6.13 9.86
C TYR A 45 -3.77 5.47 10.46
N MET A 46 -4.86 6.21 10.56
CA MET A 46 -6.04 5.66 11.17
C MET A 46 -6.61 4.53 10.33
N PRO A 47 -7.27 3.59 10.93
CA PRO A 47 -7.81 2.46 10.18
C PRO A 47 -8.75 2.94 9.09
N THR A 48 -8.54 2.44 7.89
CA THR A 48 -9.30 2.90 6.74
C THR A 48 -9.48 1.77 5.74
N LEU A 49 -10.63 1.70 5.15
CA LEU A 49 -10.92 0.78 4.08
C LEU A 49 -11.28 1.60 2.88
N GLY A 50 -10.94 1.15 1.72
CA GLY A 50 -11.31 1.88 0.52
C GLY A 50 -11.08 1.10 -0.75
N GLU A 51 -11.34 1.76 -1.84
CA GLU A 51 -11.19 1.19 -3.14
C GLU A 51 -10.35 2.13 -3.94
N MET A 52 -9.49 1.65 -4.78
CA MET A 52 -8.68 2.54 -5.60
C MET A 52 -8.64 2.10 -7.04
N ASP A 53 -8.41 3.05 -7.90
CA ASP A 53 -8.29 2.78 -9.31
C ASP A 53 -7.29 3.81 -9.80
N GLY A 54 -6.04 3.46 -9.88
CA GLY A 54 -5.02 4.40 -10.32
C GLY A 54 -3.63 3.88 -10.06
N GLU A 55 -2.82 4.70 -9.43
CA GLU A 55 -1.42 4.39 -9.27
C GLU A 55 -1.09 4.20 -7.81
N LEU A 56 -0.30 3.19 -7.51
CA LEU A 56 0.12 2.90 -6.17
C LEU A 56 1.63 3.12 -6.09
N GLU A 57 2.07 3.84 -5.09
CA GLU A 57 3.49 4.08 -4.95
C GLU A 57 3.91 3.65 -3.55
N ILE A 58 4.93 2.83 -3.45
CA ILE A 58 5.41 2.30 -2.20
C ILE A 58 6.82 2.83 -1.98
N VAL A 59 7.04 3.55 -0.91
CA VAL A 59 8.32 4.19 -0.67
C VAL A 59 9.02 3.57 0.52
N THR A 60 10.21 3.07 0.30
CA THR A 60 11.03 2.53 1.37
C THR A 60 12.25 3.42 1.53
N ASP A 61 13.16 3.06 2.41
CA ASP A 61 14.37 3.84 2.60
C ASP A 61 15.19 3.95 1.36
N SER A 62 15.22 2.94 0.59
CA SER A 62 16.15 2.90 -0.53
C SER A 62 15.50 2.89 -1.88
N ASP A 63 14.20 2.87 -1.94
CA ASP A 63 13.58 2.65 -3.24
C ASP A 63 12.17 3.17 -3.29
N VAL A 64 11.67 3.39 -4.47
CA VAL A 64 10.30 3.79 -4.72
C VAL A 64 9.76 2.86 -5.78
N ARG A 65 8.71 2.14 -5.48
CA ARG A 65 8.11 1.23 -6.41
C ARG A 65 6.78 1.81 -6.85
N LYS A 66 6.59 2.02 -8.11
CA LYS A 66 5.34 2.52 -8.64
C LYS A 66 4.65 1.47 -9.42
N ILE A 67 3.37 1.28 -9.20
CA ILE A 67 2.57 0.31 -9.91
C ILE A 67 1.38 1.05 -10.49
N GLU A 68 1.26 1.04 -11.80
CA GLU A 68 0.20 1.76 -12.46
C GLU A 68 -0.93 0.84 -12.82
N GLY A 69 -2.08 1.39 -13.02
CA GLY A 69 -3.24 0.62 -13.41
C GLY A 69 -3.76 -0.30 -12.33
N VAL A 70 -3.65 0.12 -11.08
CA VAL A 70 -4.05 -0.72 -9.98
C VAL A 70 -5.52 -0.50 -9.67
N LYS A 71 -6.28 -1.59 -9.64
CA LYS A 71 -7.66 -1.52 -9.23
C LYS A 71 -7.84 -2.50 -8.13
N GLY A 72 -8.40 -2.09 -7.04
CA GLY A 72 -8.59 -3.01 -5.94
C GLY A 72 -9.16 -2.40 -4.70
N PHE A 73 -9.25 -3.21 -3.66
CA PHE A 73 -9.74 -2.79 -2.38
C PHE A 73 -8.58 -2.80 -1.39
N TYR A 74 -8.49 -1.78 -0.58
CA TYR A 74 -7.38 -1.73 0.35
C TYR A 74 -7.85 -1.52 1.78
N CYS A 75 -6.99 -1.86 2.70
CA CYS A 75 -7.28 -1.71 4.10
C CYS A 75 -5.98 -1.35 4.79
N ILE A 76 -5.99 -0.33 5.63
CA ILE A 76 -4.84 0.01 6.44
C ILE A 76 -5.28 -0.06 7.88
N LYS A 77 -4.53 -0.77 8.70
CA LYS A 77 -4.82 -0.88 10.10
C LYS A 77 -3.57 -1.33 10.81
N ASN A 78 -3.23 -0.68 11.92
CA ASN A 78 -2.07 -1.06 12.71
C ASN A 78 -0.79 -1.18 11.89
N ASN A 79 -0.58 -0.23 11.04
CA ASN A 79 0.62 -0.16 10.19
C ASN A 79 0.77 -1.34 9.23
N VAL A 80 -0.34 -1.95 8.86
CA VAL A 80 -0.33 -2.97 7.84
C VAL A 80 -1.30 -2.54 6.73
N PHE A 81 -0.77 -2.37 5.54
CA PHE A 81 -1.58 -1.97 4.38
C PHE A 81 -1.75 -3.18 3.49
N LYS A 82 -2.96 -3.62 3.28
CA LYS A 82 -3.23 -4.72 2.41
C LYS A 82 -4.05 -4.24 1.25
N ILE A 83 -3.74 -4.72 0.08
CA ILE A 83 -4.56 -4.37 -1.07
C ILE A 83 -4.84 -5.64 -1.86
N LEU A 84 -6.09 -5.88 -2.15
CA LEU A 84 -6.51 -7.00 -2.94
C LEU A 84 -6.77 -6.49 -4.32
N LEU A 85 -5.95 -6.89 -5.29
CA LEU A 85 -6.06 -6.40 -6.64
C LEU A 85 -7.14 -7.14 -7.38
N LYS A 86 -8.00 -6.40 -8.05
CA LYS A 86 -9.04 -7.01 -8.80
C LYS A 86 -8.44 -7.62 -10.01
N GLU A 87 -8.99 -8.74 -10.43
CA GLU A 87 -8.52 -9.35 -11.53
C GLU A 87 -9.04 -8.66 -12.67
N ASP A 88 -8.31 -8.12 -13.50
CA ASP A 88 -8.80 -7.45 -14.53
C ASP A 88 -8.87 -8.17 -15.63
N SER A 89 -9.56 -8.70 -15.79
CA SER A 89 -9.66 -9.52 -16.73
C SER A 89 -9.34 -9.16 -17.93
N GLU A 90 -8.81 -8.47 -18.21
CA GLU A 90 -8.52 -8.22 -19.29
C GLU A 90 -7.65 -8.75 -19.68
N VAL A 91 -7.53 -9.07 -19.65
CA VAL A 91 -6.78 -9.55 -19.82
C VAL A 91 -6.62 -9.97 -20.62
N GLY A 92 -6.67 -9.86 -20.97
CA GLY A 92 -6.53 -10.19 -21.65
C GLY A 92 -6.31 -10.31 -21.99
#